data_0066e4b4c01a00cb2d982798faf5ab94
#
_entry.id   0066e4b4c01a00cb2d982798faf5ab94
#
_cell.length_a   1.000
_cell.length_b   1.000
_cell.length_c   1.000
_cell.angle_alpha   90.00
_cell.angle_beta   90.00
_cell.angle_gamma   90.00
#
_symmetry.space_group_name_H-M   'P 1'
#
loop_
_entity.id
_entity.type
_entity.pdbx_description
1 polymer ?
#
loop_
_entity_poly.entity_id
_entity_poly.type
_entity_poly.pdbx_seq_one_letter_code
_entity_poly.pdbx_strand_id
1 'polypeptide(L)'
;AWVRMRDLTCRAPGCDKPAVAADIDHTVPWPAGPTHPSNIKGYCRTHHLAKTFVPGFRDRHKPDGTTEFTTPTGHTYRTHPFSRVLFPTWNTATAELPDPPPQPPPDPARGLKMPKRKRTRAKEREYRVNAERALNRAESPAPPF
;
A
#
# COMPACT_ATOMS: atom_id res chain seq x y z
N ALA A 1 -6.97 -1.72 -14.89
CA ALA A 1 -7.43 -0.66 -15.81
C ALA A 1 -8.53 0.21 -15.17
N TRP A 2 -9.66 -0.35 -14.68
CA TRP A 2 -10.84 0.40 -14.21
C TRP A 2 -10.53 1.47 -13.15
N VAL A 3 -9.75 1.18 -12.11
CA VAL A 3 -9.40 2.13 -11.05
C VAL A 3 -8.69 3.37 -11.59
N ARG A 4 -7.77 3.21 -12.55
CA ARG A 4 -7.08 4.34 -13.18
C ARG A 4 -8.03 5.21 -14.01
N MET A 5 -9.02 4.59 -14.65
CA MET A 5 -10.06 5.33 -15.40
C MET A 5 -11.03 6.04 -14.46
N ARG A 6 -11.39 5.43 -13.33
CA ARG A 6 -12.20 6.07 -12.31
C ARG A 6 -11.48 7.26 -11.70
N ASP A 7 -10.24 7.08 -11.27
CA ASP A 7 -9.51 8.08 -10.48
C ASP A 7 -8.94 9.22 -11.34
N LEU A 8 -8.44 8.93 -12.54
CA LEU A 8 -7.77 9.81 -13.51
C LEU A 8 -6.56 10.56 -12.95
N THR A 9 -6.58 10.96 -11.68
CA THR A 9 -5.48 11.59 -10.95
C THR A 9 -5.21 10.88 -9.63
N CYS A 10 -4.11 11.23 -8.99
CA CYS A 10 -3.77 10.80 -7.63
C CYS A 10 -4.90 11.19 -6.67
N ARG A 11 -5.26 10.30 -5.75
CA ARG A 11 -6.36 10.49 -4.80
C ARG A 11 -5.97 11.27 -3.54
N ALA A 12 -4.70 11.67 -3.41
CA ALA A 12 -4.30 12.58 -2.34
C ALA A 12 -4.84 14.00 -2.58
N PRO A 13 -5.24 14.72 -1.52
CA PRO A 13 -5.76 16.07 -1.64
C PRO A 13 -4.81 17.02 -2.38
N GLY A 14 -5.33 17.77 -3.34
CA GLY A 14 -4.56 18.75 -4.10
C GLY A 14 -3.51 18.17 -5.05
N CYS A 15 -3.52 16.86 -5.32
CA CYS A 15 -2.56 16.24 -6.23
C CYS A 15 -3.21 15.93 -7.59
N ASP A 16 -2.64 16.48 -8.64
CA ASP A 16 -3.08 16.35 -10.04
C ASP A 16 -2.31 15.32 -10.87
N LYS A 17 -1.33 14.62 -10.26
CA LYS A 17 -0.52 13.63 -10.97
C LYS A 17 -1.40 12.55 -11.62
N PRO A 18 -1.20 12.25 -12.93
CA PRO A 18 -2.05 11.32 -13.66
C PRO A 18 -2.07 9.91 -13.06
N ALA A 19 -3.26 9.31 -12.97
CA ALA A 19 -3.43 7.96 -12.42
C ALA A 19 -2.85 6.86 -13.31
N VAL A 20 -2.55 7.14 -14.57
CA VAL A 20 -1.88 6.18 -15.47
C VAL A 20 -0.54 5.70 -14.90
N ALA A 21 0.20 6.61 -14.25
CA ALA A 21 1.48 6.32 -13.60
C ALA A 21 1.34 6.07 -12.07
N ALA A 22 0.12 6.02 -11.54
CA ALA A 22 -0.11 5.84 -10.11
C ALA A 22 0.09 4.38 -9.68
N ASP A 23 0.57 4.20 -8.46
CA ASP A 23 0.50 2.93 -7.75
C ASP A 23 -0.97 2.67 -7.36
N ILE A 24 -1.43 1.44 -7.52
CA ILE A 24 -2.74 1.03 -7.02
C ILE A 24 -2.57 0.56 -5.58
N ASP A 25 -3.17 1.30 -4.67
CA ASP A 25 -2.99 1.13 -3.23
C ASP A 25 -4.28 0.65 -2.55
N HIS A 26 -4.12 -0.26 -1.58
CA HIS A 26 -5.22 -0.75 -0.75
C HIS A 26 -5.46 0.18 0.43
N THR A 27 -6.73 0.50 0.73
CA THR A 27 -7.12 1.16 1.98
C THR A 27 -6.87 0.23 3.16
N VAL A 28 -7.43 -0.97 3.09
CA VAL A 28 -7.13 -2.09 4.00
C VAL A 28 -6.11 -2.98 3.31
N PRO A 29 -4.88 -3.11 3.85
CA PRO A 29 -3.80 -3.85 3.21
C PRO A 29 -4.15 -5.33 2.99
N TRP A 30 -3.62 -5.90 1.92
CA TRP A 30 -3.65 -7.35 1.70
C TRP A 30 -2.79 -8.06 2.77
N PRO A 31 -3.20 -9.22 3.30
CA PRO A 31 -4.39 -10.01 2.95
C PRO A 31 -5.66 -9.66 3.75
N ALA A 32 -5.60 -8.70 4.68
CA ALA A 32 -6.74 -8.32 5.52
C ALA A 32 -7.88 -7.68 4.70
N GLY A 33 -7.56 -6.97 3.61
CA GLY A 33 -8.53 -6.40 2.69
C GLY A 33 -8.42 -6.98 1.28
N PRO A 34 -9.55 -7.14 0.58
CA PRO A 34 -9.58 -7.71 -0.76
C PRO A 34 -9.03 -6.72 -1.81
N THR A 35 -8.53 -7.24 -2.93
CA THR A 35 -8.24 -6.46 -4.14
C THR A 35 -9.54 -6.21 -4.89
N HIS A 36 -10.32 -5.26 -4.41
CA HIS A 36 -11.63 -4.89 -4.93
C HIS A 36 -11.70 -3.38 -5.18
N PRO A 37 -12.44 -2.89 -6.19
CA PRO A 37 -12.55 -1.45 -6.48
C PRO A 37 -12.94 -0.57 -5.29
N SER A 38 -13.72 -1.08 -4.34
CA SER A 38 -14.08 -0.38 -3.10
C SER A 38 -12.94 -0.31 -2.06
N ASN A 39 -11.85 -1.06 -2.26
CA ASN A 39 -10.69 -1.06 -1.34
C ASN A 39 -9.43 -0.51 -1.99
N ILE A 40 -9.41 -0.30 -3.32
CA ILE A 40 -8.21 0.15 -4.03
C ILE A 40 -8.42 1.48 -4.74
N LYS A 41 -7.37 2.29 -4.78
CA LYS A 41 -7.32 3.61 -5.41
C LYS A 41 -5.94 3.95 -5.93
N GLY A 42 -5.85 4.96 -6.78
CA GLY A 42 -4.59 5.44 -7.35
C GLY A 42 -3.89 6.48 -6.47
N TYR A 43 -2.68 6.22 -6.02
CA TYR A 43 -1.80 7.23 -5.46
C TYR A 43 -0.53 7.37 -6.30
N CYS A 44 -0.07 8.59 -6.51
CA CYS A 44 1.27 8.79 -7.05
C CYS A 44 2.31 8.23 -6.06
N ARG A 45 3.49 7.87 -6.55
CA ARG A 45 4.54 7.24 -5.73
C ARG A 45 4.81 7.96 -4.41
N THR A 46 4.87 9.28 -4.43
CA THR A 46 5.11 10.10 -3.22
C THR A 46 4.01 9.91 -2.17
N HIS A 47 2.75 10.02 -2.57
CA HIS A 47 1.62 9.89 -1.63
C HIS A 47 1.38 8.44 -1.19
N HIS A 48 1.64 7.47 -2.05
CA HIS A 48 1.62 6.06 -1.67
C HIS A 48 2.65 5.77 -0.57
N LEU A 49 3.89 6.23 -0.73
CA LEU A 49 4.94 6.07 0.27
C LEU A 49 4.63 6.83 1.57
N ALA A 50 4.13 8.07 1.47
CA ALA A 50 3.75 8.86 2.63
C ALA A 50 2.66 8.15 3.45
N LYS A 51 1.57 7.72 2.81
CA LYS A 51 0.47 6.99 3.47
C LYS A 51 0.96 5.68 4.10
N THR A 52 1.83 4.96 3.40
CA THR A 52 2.28 3.64 3.85
C THR A 52 3.26 3.72 5.01
N PHE A 53 4.19 4.67 5.00
CA PHE A 53 5.35 4.66 5.87
C PHE A 53 5.37 5.79 6.91
N VAL A 54 4.68 6.91 6.67
CA VAL A 54 4.65 8.01 7.63
C VAL A 54 3.51 7.79 8.63
N PRO A 55 3.79 7.77 9.95
CA PRO A 55 2.75 7.65 10.96
C PRO A 55 1.76 8.81 10.90
N GLY A 56 0.50 8.53 11.19
CA GLY A 56 -0.56 9.53 11.21
C GLY A 56 -1.28 9.76 9.88
N PHE A 57 -0.71 9.37 8.73
CA PHE A 57 -1.47 9.31 7.49
C PHE A 57 -2.42 8.11 7.51
N ARG A 58 -3.69 8.39 7.23
CA ARG A 58 -4.76 7.37 7.11
C ARG A 58 -5.65 7.73 5.95
N ASP A 59 -6.28 6.73 5.38
CA ASP A 59 -7.33 6.95 4.40
C ASP A 59 -8.49 5.98 4.59
N ARG A 60 -9.66 6.41 4.14
CA ARG A 60 -10.86 5.59 4.06
C ARG A 60 -11.44 5.76 2.66
N HIS A 61 -11.64 4.67 1.98
CA HIS A 61 -12.28 4.65 0.67
C HIS A 61 -13.72 4.21 0.80
N LYS A 62 -14.63 4.95 0.18
CA LYS A 62 -16.08 4.67 0.22
C LYS A 62 -16.55 4.04 -1.09
N PRO A 63 -17.67 3.28 -1.06
CA PRO A 63 -18.22 2.66 -2.29
C PRO A 63 -18.55 3.64 -3.40
N ASP A 64 -18.91 4.89 -3.09
CA ASP A 64 -19.15 5.95 -4.06
C ASP A 64 -17.89 6.50 -4.73
N GLY A 65 -16.72 5.96 -4.38
CA GLY A 65 -15.42 6.40 -4.85
C GLY A 65 -14.83 7.57 -4.08
N THR A 66 -15.52 8.11 -3.08
CA THR A 66 -14.97 9.15 -2.19
C THR A 66 -13.81 8.58 -1.37
N THR A 67 -12.72 9.33 -1.29
CA THR A 67 -11.60 9.02 -0.40
C THR A 67 -11.51 10.10 0.67
N GLU A 68 -11.57 9.68 1.93
CA GLU A 68 -11.25 10.52 3.09
C GLU A 68 -9.77 10.29 3.43
N PHE A 69 -9.00 11.35 3.45
CA PHE A 69 -7.55 11.33 3.68
C PHE A 69 -7.23 12.15 4.92
N THR A 70 -6.73 11.51 5.96
CA THR A 70 -6.35 12.15 7.21
C THR A 70 -4.83 12.31 7.28
N THR A 71 -4.38 13.51 7.56
CA THR A 71 -2.97 13.86 7.72
C THR A 71 -2.47 13.61 9.16
N PRO A 72 -1.15 13.59 9.40
CA PRO A 72 -0.58 13.49 10.75
C PRO A 72 -1.03 14.59 11.71
N THR A 73 -1.43 15.75 11.19
CA THR A 73 -1.98 16.88 11.97
C THR A 73 -3.45 16.70 12.37
N GLY A 74 -4.06 15.57 11.98
CA GLY A 74 -5.46 15.25 12.29
C GLY A 74 -6.49 15.83 11.32
N HIS A 75 -6.09 16.67 10.36
CA HIS A 75 -7.01 17.20 9.37
C HIS A 75 -7.45 16.11 8.39
N THR A 76 -8.76 16.07 8.10
CA THR A 76 -9.33 15.12 7.14
C THR A 76 -9.87 15.85 5.93
N TYR A 77 -9.43 15.42 4.76
CA TYR A 77 -9.85 15.94 3.46
C TYR A 77 -10.67 14.88 2.73
N ARG A 78 -11.66 15.34 1.96
CA ARG A 78 -12.44 14.48 1.08
C ARG A 78 -12.10 14.76 -0.37
N THR A 79 -11.81 13.71 -1.11
CA THR A 79 -11.58 13.81 -2.56
C THR A 79 -12.53 12.88 -3.30
N HIS A 80 -12.98 13.31 -4.46
CA HIS A 80 -13.80 12.51 -5.36
C HIS A 80 -12.95 12.02 -6.54
N PRO A 81 -13.32 10.92 -7.21
CA PRO A 81 -12.70 10.56 -8.48
C PRO A 81 -12.78 11.73 -9.47
N PHE A 82 -11.68 12.06 -10.13
CA PHE A 82 -11.69 13.17 -11.09
C PHE A 82 -12.58 12.87 -12.31
N SER A 83 -12.83 11.60 -12.60
CA SER A 83 -13.82 11.19 -13.59
C SER A 83 -15.23 11.76 -13.34
N ARG A 84 -15.63 12.00 -12.06
CA ARG A 84 -16.92 12.64 -11.74
C ARG A 84 -17.01 14.08 -12.22
N VAL A 85 -15.89 14.75 -12.38
CA VAL A 85 -15.84 16.13 -12.92
C VAL A 85 -15.96 16.10 -14.43
N LEU A 86 -15.25 15.18 -15.10
CA LEU A 86 -15.23 15.09 -16.56
C LEU A 86 -16.45 14.35 -17.13
N PHE A 87 -16.97 13.37 -16.39
CA PHE A 87 -18.06 12.50 -16.81
C PHE A 87 -19.13 12.39 -15.72
N PRO A 88 -19.92 13.46 -15.47
CA PRO A 88 -20.86 13.53 -14.35
C PRO A 88 -21.93 12.43 -14.32
N THR A 89 -22.27 11.89 -15.50
CA THR A 89 -23.25 10.82 -15.65
C THR A 89 -22.67 9.41 -15.41
N TRP A 90 -21.35 9.29 -15.32
CA TRP A 90 -20.73 8.01 -15.09
C TRP A 90 -20.84 7.58 -13.61
N ASN A 91 -21.54 6.47 -13.40
CA ASN A 91 -21.63 5.88 -12.07
C ASN A 91 -20.32 5.18 -11.70
N THR A 92 -19.62 5.72 -10.72
CA THR A 92 -18.35 5.17 -10.17
C THR A 92 -18.57 4.37 -8.89
N ALA A 93 -19.81 4.17 -8.46
CA ALA A 93 -20.12 3.41 -7.26
C ALA A 93 -19.74 1.93 -7.41
N THR A 94 -19.33 1.34 -6.32
CA THR A 94 -18.93 -0.06 -6.20
C THR A 94 -19.61 -0.68 -4.99
N ALA A 95 -19.54 -2.03 -4.86
CA ALA A 95 -20.15 -2.72 -3.73
C ALA A 95 -19.54 -2.29 -2.39
N GLU A 96 -20.34 -2.31 -1.35
CA GLU A 96 -19.85 -2.21 0.03
C GLU A 96 -19.02 -3.44 0.39
N LEU A 97 -18.02 -3.23 1.20
CA LEU A 97 -17.18 -4.30 1.74
C LEU A 97 -17.44 -4.43 3.25
N PRO A 98 -17.29 -5.63 3.79
CA PRO A 98 -17.36 -5.82 5.25
C PRO A 98 -16.28 -4.98 5.94
N ASP A 99 -16.56 -4.60 7.19
CA ASP A 99 -15.57 -3.87 7.99
C ASP A 99 -14.28 -4.69 8.14
N PRO A 100 -13.13 -4.02 8.03
CA PRO A 100 -11.85 -4.70 8.21
C PRO A 100 -11.69 -5.19 9.66
N PRO A 101 -10.94 -6.28 9.86
CA PRO A 101 -10.62 -6.73 11.20
C PRO A 101 -9.87 -5.63 11.98
N PRO A 102 -10.00 -5.60 13.33
CA PRO A 102 -9.28 -4.65 14.17
C PRO A 102 -7.78 -4.70 13.89
N GLN A 103 -7.20 -3.53 13.62
CA GLN A 103 -5.75 -3.43 13.43
C GLN A 103 -5.05 -3.29 14.77
N PRO A 104 -3.87 -3.92 14.96
CA PRO A 104 -3.10 -3.73 16.17
C PRO A 104 -2.72 -2.26 16.34
N PRO A 105 -2.64 -1.76 17.57
CA PRO A 105 -2.24 -0.38 17.81
C PRO A 105 -0.85 -0.11 17.21
N PRO A 106 -0.61 1.11 16.73
CA PRO A 106 0.70 1.47 16.20
C PRO A 106 1.76 1.36 17.32
N ASP A 107 2.90 0.75 17.01
CA ASP A 107 4.04 0.70 17.92
C ASP A 107 4.56 2.13 18.16
N PRO A 108 4.45 2.68 19.39
CA PRO A 108 4.88 4.05 19.70
C PRO A 108 6.40 4.26 19.57
N ALA A 109 7.19 3.19 19.64
CA ALA A 109 8.65 3.24 19.46
C ALA A 109 9.06 3.30 17.98
N ARG A 110 8.12 3.28 17.04
CA ARG A 110 8.38 3.19 15.60
C ARG A 110 8.13 4.52 14.90
N GLY A 111 9.19 5.29 14.64
CA GLY A 111 9.09 6.57 13.92
C GLY A 111 8.54 6.49 12.50
N LEU A 112 8.81 5.39 11.78
CA LEU A 112 8.25 5.09 10.45
C LEU A 112 7.65 3.69 10.46
N LYS A 113 6.57 3.48 9.69
CA LYS A 113 5.93 2.16 9.50
C LYS A 113 6.78 1.18 8.67
N MET A 114 7.99 1.54 8.29
CA MET A 114 8.87 0.69 7.49
C MET A 114 9.31 -0.56 8.26
N PRO A 115 9.37 -1.72 7.61
CA PRO A 115 9.94 -2.92 8.21
C PRO A 115 11.39 -2.65 8.62
N LYS A 116 11.71 -2.92 9.89
CA LYS A 116 13.10 -2.88 10.36
C LYS A 116 13.79 -4.17 9.94
N ARG A 117 14.97 -4.06 9.36
CA ARG A 117 15.78 -5.24 9.04
C ARG A 117 16.28 -5.87 10.34
N LYS A 118 16.11 -7.17 10.49
CA LYS A 118 16.65 -7.93 11.63
C LYS A 118 18.18 -7.98 11.62
N ARG A 119 18.80 -7.86 10.43
CA ARG A 119 20.25 -7.93 10.22
C ARG A 119 20.70 -6.83 9.27
N THR A 120 21.97 -6.41 9.37
CA THR A 120 22.61 -5.55 8.37
C THR A 120 22.71 -6.27 7.02
N ARG A 121 22.88 -5.51 5.92
CA ARG A 121 23.06 -6.11 4.58
C ARG A 121 24.23 -7.08 4.53
N ALA A 122 25.35 -6.74 5.21
CA ALA A 122 26.53 -7.58 5.28
C ALA A 122 26.24 -8.90 6.01
N LYS A 123 25.63 -8.86 7.19
CA LYS A 123 25.25 -10.06 7.94
C LYS A 123 24.21 -10.91 7.22
N GLU A 124 23.29 -10.30 6.48
CA GLU A 124 22.30 -11.04 5.68
C GLU A 124 22.98 -11.78 4.51
N ARG A 125 23.94 -11.11 3.85
CA ARG A 125 24.73 -11.74 2.78
C ARG A 125 25.57 -12.91 3.34
N GLU A 126 26.26 -12.70 4.44
CA GLU A 126 27.03 -13.72 5.13
C GLU A 126 26.17 -14.94 5.52
N TYR A 127 24.98 -14.67 6.09
CA TYR A 127 24.02 -15.73 6.43
C TYR A 127 23.60 -16.55 5.21
N ARG A 128 23.24 -15.88 4.10
CA ARG A 128 22.87 -16.60 2.86
C ARG A 128 24.03 -17.44 2.33
N VAL A 129 25.24 -16.89 2.25
CA VAL A 129 26.43 -17.60 1.78
C VAL A 129 26.70 -18.82 2.65
N ASN A 130 26.59 -18.70 3.97
CA ASN A 130 26.84 -19.82 4.88
C ASN A 130 25.73 -20.87 4.80
N ALA A 131 24.46 -20.47 4.64
CA ALA A 131 23.36 -21.41 4.43
C ALA A 131 23.52 -22.20 3.13
N GLU A 132 23.87 -21.54 2.04
CA GLU A 132 24.12 -22.18 0.74
C GLU A 132 25.31 -23.12 0.79
N ARG A 133 26.41 -22.73 1.45
CA ARG A 133 27.57 -23.60 1.67
C ARG A 133 27.24 -24.83 2.52
N ALA A 134 26.32 -24.68 3.48
CA ALA A 134 25.88 -25.83 4.29
C ALA A 134 25.03 -26.81 3.47
N LEU A 135 24.13 -26.31 2.63
CA LEU A 135 23.36 -27.16 1.70
C LEU A 135 24.25 -27.87 0.72
N ASN A 136 25.20 -27.19 0.07
CA ASN A 136 26.13 -27.83 -0.88
C ASN A 136 27.01 -28.91 -0.22
N ARG A 137 27.39 -28.71 1.05
CA ARG A 137 28.13 -29.76 1.80
C ARG A 137 27.28 -30.99 2.12
N ALA A 138 25.97 -30.77 2.38
CA ALA A 138 25.05 -31.86 2.65
C ALA A 138 24.74 -32.69 1.38
N GLU A 139 24.73 -32.03 0.22
CA GLU A 139 24.45 -32.66 -1.07
C GLU A 139 25.66 -33.26 -1.78
N SER A 140 26.89 -32.87 -1.39
CA SER A 140 28.13 -33.44 -1.95
C SER A 140 28.49 -34.72 -1.20
N PRO A 141 28.39 -35.90 -1.82
CA PRO A 141 28.90 -37.12 -1.21
C PRO A 141 30.39 -36.99 -0.96
N ALA A 142 30.89 -37.55 0.16
CA ALA A 142 32.30 -37.58 0.44
C ALA A 142 33.03 -38.32 -0.71
N PRO A 143 34.21 -37.84 -1.15
CA PRO A 143 34.96 -38.49 -2.19
C PRO A 143 35.25 -39.94 -1.75
N PRO A 144 35.29 -40.91 -2.68
CA PRO A 144 35.35 -42.34 -2.38
C PRO A 144 36.69 -42.81 -1.82
N PHE A 145 37.61 -41.91 -1.38
CA PHE A 145 38.90 -42.22 -0.74
C PHE A 145 39.34 -41.11 0.20
#